data_6a379f88005439e8aa092d2893fd367d
#
_entry.id   6a379f88005439e8aa092d2893fd367d
#
_cell.length_a   1.000
_cell.length_b   1.000
_cell.length_c   1.000
_cell.angle_alpha   90.00
_cell.angle_beta   90.00
_cell.angle_gamma   90.00
#
_symmetry.space_group_name_H-M   'P 1'
#
loop_
_entity.id
_entity.type
_entity.pdbx_description
1 polymer ?
#
loop_
_entity_poly.entity_id
_entity_poly.type
_entity_poly.pdbx_seq_one_letter_code
_entity_poly.pdbx_strand_id
1 'polypeptide(L)'
;MPDPIVSEVRRYVRNLDSRLDEGRGLWLTGDVGTGKTSLAMIVSKAAVDAGRTVAIYSLPRLLNLIRDEIGTENSLLDLLDRLCSVDLLHIDDLGAQHTTPWRLEQLYSIVDARYQAGRAIVATTNLMPRELAEQMGRRILTTVSQGDEGQTSRERTVMSDDSSEVVGQRIVSRLVEICGDPLPLYGHDKRQPAVEDKRRQSPISAHTA
;
A
#
# COMPACT_ATOMS: atom_id res chain seq x y z
N MET A 1 4.40 23.65 14.42
CA MET A 1 3.58 22.57 15.03
C MET A 1 3.95 21.26 14.38
N PRO A 2 4.02 20.14 15.10
CA PRO A 2 4.24 18.85 14.46
C PRO A 2 3.09 18.53 13.50
N ASP A 3 3.44 17.90 12.38
CA ASP A 3 2.49 17.43 11.38
C ASP A 3 1.39 16.59 12.07
N PRO A 4 0.10 16.86 11.84
CA PRO A 4 -1.01 16.13 12.45
C PRO A 4 -0.90 14.61 12.25
N ILE A 5 -0.45 14.18 11.07
CA ILE A 5 -0.29 12.75 10.74
C ILE A 5 0.84 12.12 11.56
N VAL A 6 1.97 12.81 11.70
CA VAL A 6 3.07 12.34 12.56
C VAL A 6 2.61 12.22 14.02
N SER A 7 1.76 13.14 14.46
CA SER A 7 1.18 13.11 15.81
C SER A 7 0.25 11.91 15.99
N GLU A 8 -0.55 11.57 14.96
CA GLU A 8 -1.43 10.41 14.96
C GLU A 8 -0.63 9.10 14.99
N VAL A 9 0.39 8.97 14.14
CA VAL A 9 1.29 7.80 14.14
C VAL A 9 1.97 7.66 15.51
N ARG A 10 2.43 8.76 16.13
CA ARG A 10 3.00 8.72 17.49
C ARG A 10 1.98 8.27 18.53
N ARG A 11 0.72 8.70 18.39
CA ARG A 11 -0.37 8.26 19.28
C ARG A 11 -0.62 6.77 19.11
N TYR A 12 -0.65 6.28 17.88
CA TYR A 12 -0.80 4.85 17.59
C TYR A 12 0.34 4.04 18.24
N VAL A 13 1.59 4.45 18.05
CA VAL A 13 2.77 3.77 18.63
C VAL A 13 2.74 3.78 20.15
N ARG A 14 2.30 4.86 20.80
CA ARG A 14 2.18 4.90 22.28
C ARG A 14 1.14 3.94 22.84
N ASN A 15 0.11 3.61 22.07
CA ASN A 15 -0.97 2.70 22.47
C ASN A 15 -0.91 1.38 21.66
N LEU A 16 0.29 0.99 21.21
CA LEU A 16 0.45 -0.07 20.21
C LEU A 16 -0.17 -1.39 20.65
N ASP A 17 0.10 -1.84 21.88
CA ASP A 17 -0.41 -3.12 22.39
C ASP A 17 -1.93 -3.16 22.38
N SER A 18 -2.59 -2.15 22.94
CA SER A 18 -4.06 -2.05 22.92
C SER A 18 -4.60 -2.03 21.49
N ARG A 19 -3.95 -1.27 20.58
CA ARG A 19 -4.35 -1.20 19.17
C ARG A 19 -4.26 -2.55 18.48
N LEU A 20 -3.16 -3.27 18.68
CA LEU A 20 -2.97 -4.60 18.08
C LEU A 20 -3.92 -5.64 18.68
N ASP A 21 -4.18 -5.61 19.99
CA ASP A 21 -5.11 -6.49 20.67
C ASP A 21 -6.56 -6.25 20.24
N GLU A 22 -6.92 -5.01 19.88
CA GLU A 22 -8.20 -4.63 19.29
C GLU A 22 -8.29 -4.90 17.78
N GLY A 23 -7.23 -5.40 17.14
CA GLY A 23 -7.14 -5.60 15.69
C GLY A 23 -7.11 -4.30 14.90
N ARG A 24 -6.77 -3.16 15.54
CA ARG A 24 -6.76 -1.84 14.93
C ARG A 24 -5.45 -1.58 14.20
N GLY A 25 -5.55 -1.40 12.90
CA GLY A 25 -4.44 -1.08 12.01
C GLY A 25 -4.23 0.41 11.77
N LEU A 26 -3.47 0.71 10.71
CA LEU A 26 -3.19 2.07 10.27
C LEU A 26 -3.10 2.10 8.74
N TRP A 27 -3.73 3.09 8.10
CA TRP A 27 -3.68 3.26 6.66
C TRP A 27 -3.12 4.64 6.29
N LEU A 28 -1.95 4.65 5.62
CA LEU A 28 -1.27 5.86 5.16
C LEU A 28 -1.46 6.02 3.66
N THR A 29 -1.95 7.17 3.23
CA THR A 29 -2.16 7.50 1.81
C THR A 29 -1.47 8.83 1.46
N GLY A 30 -1.38 9.16 0.17
CA GLY A 30 -0.89 10.45 -0.31
C GLY A 30 0.25 10.38 -1.31
N ASP A 31 0.90 11.53 -1.58
CA ASP A 31 1.85 11.68 -2.68
C ASP A 31 3.11 10.81 -2.54
N VAL A 32 3.78 10.57 -3.68
CA VAL A 32 5.06 9.85 -3.72
C VAL A 32 6.12 10.64 -2.94
N GLY A 33 6.98 9.91 -2.20
CA GLY A 33 8.11 10.53 -1.49
C GLY A 33 7.76 11.28 -0.20
N THR A 34 6.51 11.31 0.25
CA THR A 34 6.06 12.01 1.46
C THR A 34 6.47 11.33 2.77
N GLY A 35 6.94 10.07 2.71
CA GLY A 35 7.43 9.33 3.87
C GLY A 35 6.45 8.30 4.45
N LYS A 36 5.39 7.90 3.72
CA LYS A 36 4.43 6.87 4.13
C LYS A 36 5.09 5.58 4.59
N THR A 37 5.91 4.98 3.71
CA THR A 37 6.66 3.76 4.02
C THR A 37 7.53 3.92 5.26
N SER A 38 8.19 5.08 5.43
CA SER A 38 9.02 5.33 6.62
C SER A 38 8.20 5.36 7.91
N LEU A 39 7.02 6.00 7.88
CA LEU A 39 6.11 6.03 9.04
C LEU A 39 5.55 4.62 9.33
N ALA A 40 5.14 3.87 8.31
CA ALA A 40 4.68 2.49 8.46
C ALA A 40 5.79 1.58 9.04
N MET A 41 7.04 1.76 8.59
CA MET A 41 8.20 1.02 9.14
C MET A 41 8.47 1.37 10.62
N ILE A 42 8.26 2.62 11.04
CA ILE A 42 8.36 3.02 12.46
C ILE A 42 7.32 2.26 13.30
N VAL A 43 6.08 2.14 12.81
CA VAL A 43 5.03 1.37 13.49
C VAL A 43 5.41 -0.10 13.56
N SER A 44 5.86 -0.69 12.46
CA SER A 44 6.28 -2.10 12.40
C SER A 44 7.47 -2.39 13.32
N LYS A 45 8.45 -1.47 13.35
CA LYS A 45 9.59 -1.57 14.28
C LYS A 45 9.12 -1.51 15.74
N ALA A 46 8.23 -0.59 16.08
CA ALA A 46 7.70 -0.48 17.43
C ALA A 46 6.96 -1.77 17.86
N ALA A 47 6.25 -2.43 16.94
CA ALA A 47 5.61 -3.71 17.21
C ALA A 47 6.65 -4.82 17.50
N VAL A 48 7.71 -4.91 16.70
CA VAL A 48 8.82 -5.84 16.96
C VAL A 48 9.50 -5.56 18.31
N ASP A 49 9.76 -4.29 18.61
CA ASP A 49 10.38 -3.87 19.89
C ASP A 49 9.48 -4.21 21.11
N ALA A 50 8.16 -4.25 20.91
CA ALA A 50 7.17 -4.68 21.90
C ALA A 50 7.01 -6.21 21.98
N GLY A 51 7.79 -6.99 21.23
CA GLY A 51 7.72 -8.46 21.20
C GLY A 51 6.57 -9.04 20.40
N ARG A 52 5.90 -8.21 19.56
CA ARG A 52 4.81 -8.67 18.68
C ARG A 52 5.35 -9.32 17.41
N THR A 53 4.59 -10.28 16.88
CA THR A 53 4.91 -10.92 15.60
C THR A 53 4.49 -10.01 14.43
N VAL A 54 5.43 -9.77 13.50
CA VAL A 54 5.23 -8.83 12.39
C VAL A 54 5.65 -9.46 11.06
N ALA A 55 4.82 -9.33 10.04
CA ALA A 55 5.17 -9.64 8.66
C ALA A 55 5.14 -8.36 7.82
N ILE A 56 6.16 -8.12 7.00
CA ILE A 56 6.32 -6.90 6.20
C ILE A 56 6.58 -7.28 4.75
N TYR A 57 5.69 -6.84 3.86
CA TYR A 57 5.81 -7.07 2.43
C TYR A 57 5.38 -5.84 1.64
N SER A 58 6.04 -5.56 0.51
CA SER A 58 5.38 -4.80 -0.56
C SER A 58 4.33 -5.69 -1.23
N LEU A 59 3.23 -5.10 -1.69
CA LEU A 59 2.17 -5.88 -2.35
C LEU A 59 2.70 -6.74 -3.52
N PRO A 60 3.55 -6.23 -4.44
CA PRO A 60 4.08 -7.05 -5.52
C PRO A 60 4.86 -8.28 -5.02
N ARG A 61 5.67 -8.10 -3.96
CA ARG A 61 6.45 -9.20 -3.38
C ARG A 61 5.55 -10.24 -2.71
N LEU A 62 4.53 -9.79 -1.98
CA LEU A 62 3.55 -10.68 -1.35
C LEU A 62 2.84 -11.55 -2.40
N LEU A 63 2.33 -10.92 -3.46
CA LEU A 63 1.63 -11.63 -4.54
C LEU A 63 2.54 -12.58 -5.33
N ASN A 64 3.81 -12.24 -5.50
CA ASN A 64 4.78 -13.16 -6.12
C ASN A 64 5.07 -14.35 -5.21
N LEU A 65 5.26 -14.12 -3.91
CA LEU A 65 5.46 -15.19 -2.93
C LEU A 65 4.30 -16.18 -2.95
N ILE A 66 3.05 -15.69 -2.92
CA ILE A 66 1.85 -16.52 -3.00
C ILE A 66 1.83 -17.34 -4.31
N ARG A 67 2.21 -16.71 -5.44
CA ARG A 67 2.25 -17.42 -6.73
C ARG A 67 3.31 -18.51 -6.77
N ASP A 68 4.48 -18.25 -6.19
CA ASP A 68 5.61 -19.17 -6.22
C ASP A 68 5.38 -20.42 -5.35
N GLU A 69 4.46 -20.32 -4.36
CA GLU A 69 4.00 -21.45 -3.54
C GLU A 69 2.87 -22.29 -4.21
N ILE A 70 2.39 -21.88 -5.39
CA ILE A 70 1.43 -22.68 -6.17
C ILE A 70 2.16 -23.93 -6.73
N GLY A 71 1.74 -25.10 -6.29
CA GLY A 71 2.33 -26.38 -6.71
C GLY A 71 2.66 -27.29 -5.53
N THR A 72 2.66 -26.75 -4.33
CA THR A 72 2.73 -27.47 -3.07
C THR A 72 1.58 -26.97 -2.18
N GLU A 73 0.45 -27.67 -2.20
CA GLU A 73 -0.78 -27.23 -1.47
C GLU A 73 -0.51 -26.91 0.00
N ASN A 74 0.34 -27.70 0.67
CA ASN A 74 0.69 -27.46 2.07
C ASN A 74 1.47 -26.14 2.27
N SER A 75 2.37 -25.80 1.35
CA SER A 75 3.20 -24.58 1.45
C SER A 75 2.36 -23.30 1.31
N LEU A 76 1.37 -23.29 0.41
CA LEU A 76 0.48 -22.13 0.25
C LEU A 76 -0.41 -21.93 1.49
N LEU A 77 -0.99 -23.00 2.02
CA LEU A 77 -1.80 -22.94 3.24
C LEU A 77 -0.97 -22.46 4.44
N ASP A 78 0.23 -23.00 4.62
CA ASP A 78 1.15 -22.57 5.68
C ASP A 78 1.55 -21.09 5.56
N LEU A 79 1.73 -20.59 4.34
CA LEU A 79 1.99 -19.18 4.08
C LEU A 79 0.78 -18.32 4.47
N LEU A 80 -0.42 -18.68 4.01
CA LEU A 80 -1.64 -17.95 4.32
C LEU A 80 -1.90 -17.95 5.83
N ASP A 81 -1.74 -19.07 6.51
CA ASP A 81 -1.88 -19.18 7.96
C ASP A 81 -0.89 -18.27 8.70
N ARG A 82 0.37 -18.22 8.27
CA ARG A 82 1.36 -17.28 8.82
C ARG A 82 0.95 -15.83 8.61
N LEU A 83 0.50 -15.47 7.41
CA LEU A 83 0.07 -14.11 7.10
C LEU A 83 -1.18 -13.72 7.90
N CYS A 84 -2.04 -14.67 8.23
CA CYS A 84 -3.25 -14.44 9.02
C CYS A 84 -3.01 -14.45 10.53
N SER A 85 -1.97 -15.16 11.02
CA SER A 85 -1.72 -15.34 12.45
C SER A 85 -0.84 -14.26 13.09
N VAL A 86 0.06 -13.61 12.36
CA VAL A 86 0.93 -12.55 12.93
C VAL A 86 0.11 -11.41 13.52
N ASP A 87 0.61 -10.78 14.59
CA ASP A 87 -0.10 -9.67 15.24
C ASP A 87 -0.27 -8.47 14.30
N LEU A 88 0.76 -8.16 13.51
CA LEU A 88 0.75 -7.06 12.56
C LEU A 88 1.19 -7.52 11.17
N LEU A 89 0.35 -7.29 10.17
CA LEU A 89 0.73 -7.42 8.75
C LEU A 89 0.92 -6.02 8.16
N HIS A 90 2.13 -5.71 7.70
CA HIS A 90 2.43 -4.48 6.98
C HIS A 90 2.46 -4.76 5.48
N ILE A 91 1.56 -4.13 4.74
CA ILE A 91 1.48 -4.20 3.27
C ILE A 91 1.83 -2.83 2.71
N ASP A 92 3.01 -2.72 2.11
CA ASP A 92 3.50 -1.47 1.51
C ASP A 92 3.09 -1.41 0.03
N ASP A 93 2.75 -0.21 -0.42
CA ASP A 93 2.52 0.14 -1.83
C ASP A 93 1.29 -0.54 -2.47
N LEU A 94 0.15 -0.54 -1.75
CA LEU A 94 -1.12 -1.03 -2.29
C LEU A 94 -1.52 -0.24 -3.55
N GLY A 95 -1.89 -0.97 -4.61
CA GLY A 95 -2.35 -0.37 -5.87
C GLY A 95 -1.22 0.06 -6.82
N ALA A 96 0.06 -0.19 -6.50
CA ALA A 96 1.19 0.18 -7.35
C ALA A 96 1.23 -0.55 -8.71
N GLN A 97 0.53 -1.67 -8.84
CA GLN A 97 0.53 -2.50 -10.05
C GLN A 97 -0.87 -3.00 -10.39
N HIS A 98 -1.10 -3.23 -11.69
CA HIS A 98 -2.29 -3.93 -12.15
C HIS A 98 -2.29 -5.38 -11.65
N THR A 99 -3.40 -5.78 -11.07
CA THR A 99 -3.56 -7.07 -10.42
C THR A 99 -4.40 -7.99 -11.30
N THR A 100 -4.07 -9.28 -11.36
CA THR A 100 -4.95 -10.26 -12.00
C THR A 100 -6.11 -10.61 -11.07
N PRO A 101 -7.27 -11.06 -11.58
CA PRO A 101 -8.41 -11.46 -10.73
C PRO A 101 -8.00 -12.44 -9.63
N TRP A 102 -7.22 -13.46 -9.99
CA TRP A 102 -6.72 -14.44 -9.02
C TRP A 102 -5.89 -13.79 -7.89
N ARG A 103 -4.98 -12.88 -8.22
CA ARG A 103 -4.16 -12.17 -7.22
C ARG A 103 -5.00 -11.29 -6.30
N LEU A 104 -6.03 -10.69 -6.87
CA LEU A 104 -6.96 -9.85 -6.12
C LEU A 104 -7.78 -10.69 -5.13
N GLU A 105 -8.22 -11.88 -5.53
CA GLU A 105 -8.90 -12.83 -4.66
C GLU A 105 -8.00 -13.30 -3.51
N GLN A 106 -6.70 -13.58 -3.78
CA GLN A 106 -5.75 -13.94 -2.71
C GLN A 106 -5.56 -12.79 -1.71
N LEU A 107 -5.41 -11.56 -2.20
CA LEU A 107 -5.32 -10.39 -1.33
C LEU A 107 -6.59 -10.21 -0.49
N TYR A 108 -7.77 -10.37 -1.12
CA TYR A 108 -9.03 -10.33 -0.40
C TYR A 108 -9.10 -11.38 0.70
N SER A 109 -8.73 -12.62 0.40
CA SER A 109 -8.75 -13.72 1.38
C SER A 109 -7.88 -13.41 2.61
N ILE A 110 -6.69 -12.83 2.41
CA ILE A 110 -5.80 -12.44 3.51
C ILE A 110 -6.43 -11.31 4.33
N VAL A 111 -6.90 -10.26 3.66
CA VAL A 111 -7.47 -9.09 4.35
C VAL A 111 -8.74 -9.45 5.11
N ASP A 112 -9.63 -10.26 4.52
CA ASP A 112 -10.88 -10.71 5.14
C ASP A 112 -10.62 -11.66 6.32
N ALA A 113 -9.70 -12.61 6.18
CA ALA A 113 -9.32 -13.51 7.27
C ALA A 113 -8.75 -12.73 8.47
N ARG A 114 -7.91 -11.71 8.22
CA ARG A 114 -7.39 -10.84 9.28
C ARG A 114 -8.48 -10.00 9.94
N TYR A 115 -9.41 -9.47 9.15
CA TYR A 115 -10.57 -8.77 9.66
C TYR A 115 -11.39 -9.65 10.60
N GLN A 116 -11.73 -10.88 10.18
CA GLN A 116 -12.51 -11.83 10.98
C GLN A 116 -11.77 -12.27 12.24
N ALA A 117 -10.44 -12.38 12.18
CA ALA A 117 -9.61 -12.75 13.32
C ALA A 117 -9.26 -11.57 14.25
N GLY A 118 -9.73 -10.35 13.97
CA GLY A 118 -9.36 -9.16 14.75
C GLY A 118 -7.86 -8.88 14.73
N ARG A 119 -7.19 -9.02 13.56
CA ARG A 119 -5.74 -8.82 13.39
C ARG A 119 -5.42 -7.54 12.63
N ALA A 120 -4.48 -6.77 13.15
CA ALA A 120 -4.14 -5.46 12.63
C ALA A 120 -3.41 -5.51 11.27
N ILE A 121 -3.71 -4.53 10.41
CA ILE A 121 -3.00 -4.29 9.14
C ILE A 121 -2.43 -2.86 9.17
N VAL A 122 -1.16 -2.70 8.80
CA VAL A 122 -0.60 -1.40 8.40
C VAL A 122 -0.49 -1.39 6.88
N ALA A 123 -1.12 -0.42 6.24
CA ALA A 123 -1.15 -0.29 4.79
C ALA A 123 -0.62 1.05 4.33
N THR A 124 0.09 1.08 3.21
CA THR A 124 0.47 2.31 2.51
C THR A 124 0.00 2.29 1.06
N THR A 125 -0.36 3.44 0.52
CA THR A 125 -0.75 3.59 -0.89
C THR A 125 -0.58 5.03 -1.35
N ASN A 126 -0.47 5.25 -2.66
CA ASN A 126 -0.52 6.58 -3.25
C ASN A 126 -1.94 6.99 -3.67
N LEU A 127 -2.92 6.11 -3.49
CA LEU A 127 -4.28 6.29 -3.97
C LEU A 127 -5.24 6.56 -2.81
N MET A 128 -6.29 7.33 -3.08
CA MET A 128 -7.43 7.43 -2.17
C MET A 128 -8.26 6.13 -2.21
N PRO A 129 -9.08 5.83 -1.19
CA PRO A 129 -9.82 4.57 -1.10
C PRO A 129 -10.60 4.22 -2.37
N ARG A 130 -11.31 5.18 -2.94
CA ARG A 130 -12.08 4.99 -4.18
C ARG A 130 -11.17 4.67 -5.37
N GLU A 131 -10.10 5.43 -5.52
CA GLU A 131 -9.13 5.23 -6.60
C GLU A 131 -8.44 3.86 -6.48
N LEU A 132 -8.14 3.43 -5.24
CA LEU A 132 -7.56 2.12 -4.97
C LEU A 132 -8.51 1.00 -5.40
N ALA A 133 -9.80 1.08 -5.06
CA ALA A 133 -10.80 0.11 -5.48
C ALA A 133 -10.93 0.03 -7.01
N GLU A 134 -11.02 1.19 -7.67
CA GLU A 134 -11.06 1.29 -9.14
C GLU A 134 -9.78 0.74 -9.79
N GLN A 135 -8.60 1.07 -9.24
CA GLN A 135 -7.31 0.58 -9.74
C GLN A 135 -7.18 -0.94 -9.62
N MET A 136 -7.65 -1.52 -8.53
CA MET A 136 -7.68 -2.96 -8.33
C MET A 136 -8.62 -3.67 -9.31
N GLY A 137 -9.73 -3.05 -9.70
CA GLY A 137 -10.68 -3.58 -10.68
C GLY A 137 -10.22 -3.49 -12.13
N ARG A 138 -9.17 -2.71 -12.43
CA ARG A 138 -8.70 -2.53 -13.82
C ARG A 138 -7.92 -3.73 -14.33
N ARG A 139 -8.34 -4.23 -15.49
CA ARG A 139 -7.70 -5.35 -16.18
C ARG A 139 -6.95 -4.86 -17.42
N ILE A 140 -5.69 -5.25 -17.59
CA ILE A 140 -4.97 -5.02 -18.85
C ILE A 140 -5.16 -6.25 -19.74
N LEU A 141 -5.86 -6.09 -20.84
CA LEU A 141 -5.87 -7.06 -21.93
C LEU A 141 -4.78 -6.68 -22.93
N THR A 142 -3.87 -7.62 -23.18
CA THR A 142 -2.89 -7.48 -24.25
C THR A 142 -3.38 -8.28 -25.44
N THR A 143 -3.87 -7.60 -26.46
CA THR A 143 -4.23 -8.22 -27.74
C THR A 143 -2.99 -8.26 -28.61
N VAL A 144 -2.63 -9.45 -29.06
CA VAL A 144 -1.57 -9.65 -30.05
C VAL A 144 -2.25 -9.83 -31.40
N SER A 145 -2.18 -8.83 -32.27
CA SER A 145 -2.62 -8.95 -33.65
C SER A 145 -1.42 -9.32 -34.53
N GLN A 146 -1.53 -10.38 -35.32
CA GLN A 146 -0.60 -10.67 -36.40
C GLN A 146 -1.07 -9.87 -37.60
N GLY A 147 -0.28 -8.89 -38.01
CA GLY A 147 -0.48 -8.20 -39.29
C GLY A 147 0.00 -9.07 -40.45
N ASP A 148 -0.57 -8.83 -41.63
CA ASP A 148 -0.32 -9.60 -42.89
C ASP A 148 1.13 -9.56 -43.40
N GLU A 149 2.02 -8.76 -42.79
CA GLU A 149 3.45 -8.61 -43.17
C GLU A 149 4.42 -9.06 -42.05
N GLY A 150 3.99 -9.94 -41.12
CA GLY A 150 4.90 -10.48 -40.10
C GLY A 150 5.26 -9.48 -38.97
N GLN A 151 4.68 -8.28 -38.93
CA GLN A 151 4.84 -7.34 -37.83
C GLN A 151 3.80 -7.64 -36.71
N THR A 152 4.31 -7.99 -35.56
CA THR A 152 3.48 -8.24 -34.36
C THR A 152 3.22 -6.93 -33.65
N SER A 153 2.00 -6.40 -33.72
CA SER A 153 1.57 -5.24 -32.95
C SER A 153 0.94 -5.69 -31.62
N ARG A 154 1.39 -5.10 -30.53
CA ARG A 154 0.79 -5.34 -29.20
C ARG A 154 -0.04 -4.13 -28.79
N GLU A 155 -1.34 -4.28 -28.86
CA GLU A 155 -2.24 -3.29 -28.28
C GLU A 155 -2.57 -3.64 -26.84
N ARG A 156 -2.49 -2.64 -25.97
CA ARG A 156 -2.89 -2.77 -24.56
C ARG A 156 -4.20 -2.04 -24.35
N THR A 157 -5.26 -2.79 -24.16
CA THR A 157 -6.57 -2.24 -23.81
C THR A 157 -6.79 -2.44 -22.30
N VAL A 158 -7.15 -1.36 -21.61
CA VAL A 158 -7.57 -1.42 -20.20
C VAL A 158 -9.08 -1.54 -20.17
N MET A 159 -9.60 -2.60 -19.57
CA MET A 159 -11.03 -2.80 -19.35
C MET A 159 -11.30 -2.93 -17.85
N SER A 160 -12.43 -2.42 -17.39
CA SER A 160 -12.96 -2.73 -16.07
C SER A 160 -13.62 -4.11 -16.14
N ASP A 161 -13.38 -4.93 -15.12
CA ASP A 161 -14.08 -6.20 -14.91
C ASP A 161 -14.93 -6.03 -13.65
N ASP A 162 -16.25 -6.06 -13.82
CA ASP A 162 -17.22 -5.82 -12.74
C ASP A 162 -16.96 -6.73 -11.52
N SER A 163 -16.54 -7.98 -11.74
CA SER A 163 -16.24 -8.91 -10.66
C SER A 163 -14.98 -8.49 -9.87
N SER A 164 -13.94 -8.04 -10.56
CA SER A 164 -12.70 -7.56 -9.93
C SER A 164 -12.91 -6.22 -9.23
N GLU A 165 -13.75 -5.34 -9.75
CA GLU A 165 -14.11 -4.08 -9.10
C GLU A 165 -14.85 -4.34 -7.77
N VAL A 166 -15.79 -5.26 -7.74
CA VAL A 166 -16.50 -5.65 -6.51
C VAL A 166 -15.52 -6.21 -5.47
N VAL A 167 -14.54 -7.03 -5.88
CA VAL A 167 -13.51 -7.54 -4.97
C VAL A 167 -12.62 -6.41 -4.45
N GLY A 168 -12.21 -5.47 -5.32
CA GLY A 168 -11.44 -4.28 -4.93
C GLY A 168 -12.18 -3.43 -3.89
N GLN A 169 -13.47 -3.18 -4.09
CA GLN A 169 -14.33 -2.47 -3.14
C GLN A 169 -14.43 -3.19 -1.79
N ARG A 170 -14.53 -4.52 -1.79
CA ARG A 170 -14.55 -5.33 -0.55
C ARG A 170 -13.22 -5.21 0.22
N ILE A 171 -12.08 -5.28 -0.47
CA ILE A 171 -10.75 -5.10 0.16
C ILE A 171 -10.68 -3.73 0.83
N VAL A 172 -11.06 -2.67 0.12
CA VAL A 172 -11.05 -1.30 0.65
C VAL A 172 -11.99 -1.16 1.85
N SER A 173 -13.19 -1.73 1.78
CA SER A 173 -14.13 -1.74 2.91
C SER A 173 -13.51 -2.39 4.17
N ARG A 174 -12.89 -3.56 4.03
CA ARG A 174 -12.22 -4.23 5.15
C ARG A 174 -11.03 -3.44 5.69
N LEU A 175 -10.26 -2.79 4.82
CA LEU A 175 -9.17 -1.92 5.26
C LEU A 175 -9.68 -0.73 6.07
N VAL A 176 -10.80 -0.11 5.67
CA VAL A 176 -11.43 0.96 6.44
C VAL A 176 -11.92 0.44 7.81
N GLU A 177 -12.50 -0.73 7.87
CA GLU A 177 -12.96 -1.34 9.13
C GLU A 177 -11.80 -1.66 10.09
N ILE A 178 -10.67 -2.16 9.56
CA ILE A 178 -9.46 -2.48 10.34
C ILE A 178 -8.69 -1.21 10.74
N CYS A 179 -8.47 -0.28 9.80
CA CYS A 179 -7.54 0.83 9.97
C CYS A 179 -8.22 2.16 10.34
N GLY A 180 -9.54 2.26 10.16
CA GLY A 180 -10.24 3.54 10.16
C GLY A 180 -9.98 4.32 8.87
N ASP A 181 -10.29 5.63 8.91
CA ASP A 181 -10.05 6.52 7.78
C ASP A 181 -8.54 6.61 7.45
N PRO A 182 -8.17 6.61 6.17
CA PRO A 182 -6.78 6.75 5.79
C PRO A 182 -6.20 8.10 6.21
N LEU A 183 -4.95 8.09 6.64
CA LEU A 183 -4.19 9.28 7.04
C LEU A 183 -3.43 9.83 5.82
N PRO A 184 -3.85 10.99 5.26
CA PRO A 184 -3.27 11.52 4.05
C PRO A 184 -1.97 12.29 4.31
N LEU A 185 -0.87 11.86 3.69
CA LEU A 185 0.41 12.56 3.68
C LEU A 185 0.57 13.30 2.35
N TYR A 186 0.45 14.61 2.38
CA TYR A 186 0.71 15.48 1.24
C TYR A 186 2.04 16.22 1.40
N GLY A 187 2.65 16.63 0.29
CA GLY A 187 3.85 17.45 0.32
C GLY A 187 4.90 17.09 -0.72
N HIS A 188 6.06 17.75 -0.61
CA HIS A 188 7.15 17.50 -1.54
C HIS A 188 7.79 16.15 -1.35
N ASP A 189 8.31 15.59 -2.45
CA ASP A 189 9.11 14.37 -2.40
C ASP A 189 10.39 14.61 -1.59
N LYS A 190 10.44 14.02 -0.40
CA LYS A 190 11.57 14.14 0.56
C LYS A 190 12.85 13.44 0.07
N ARG A 191 12.78 12.69 -1.03
CA ARG A 191 13.95 12.05 -1.67
C ARG A 191 14.69 13.01 -2.59
N GLN A 192 14.03 14.10 -3.04
CA GLN A 192 14.65 15.13 -3.84
C GLN A 192 15.32 16.16 -2.91
N PRO A 193 16.58 16.55 -3.18
CA PRO A 193 17.19 17.65 -2.42
C PRO A 193 16.34 18.90 -2.61
N ALA A 194 16.13 19.64 -1.51
CA ALA A 194 15.43 20.91 -1.57
C ALA A 194 16.07 21.79 -2.65
N VAL A 195 15.30 22.15 -3.67
CA VAL A 195 15.75 23.12 -4.68
C VAL A 195 15.92 24.45 -3.95
N GLU A 196 17.15 24.81 -3.63
CA GLU A 196 17.46 26.14 -3.10
C GLU A 196 16.94 27.20 -4.09
N ASP A 197 16.00 28.01 -3.63
CA ASP A 197 15.45 29.11 -4.40
C ASP A 197 16.54 30.17 -4.59
N LYS A 198 17.33 30.08 -5.65
CA LYS A 198 18.38 31.02 -6.06
C LYS A 198 17.87 32.40 -6.44
N ARG A 199 16.60 32.73 -6.20
CA ARG A 199 16.00 34.02 -6.55
C ARG A 199 16.17 35.12 -5.49
N ARG A 200 16.87 34.86 -4.38
CA ARG A 200 17.07 35.88 -3.32
C ARG A 200 18.46 36.50 -3.25
N GLN A 201 19.29 36.37 -4.27
CA GLN A 201 20.57 37.06 -4.33
C GLN A 201 20.69 37.90 -5.61
N SER A 202 19.89 38.94 -5.69
CA SER A 202 20.23 40.10 -6.56
C SER A 202 21.05 41.08 -5.72
N PRO A 203 22.31 41.36 -6.04
CA PRO A 203 23.06 42.40 -5.36
C PRO A 203 22.49 43.76 -5.76
N ILE A 204 22.11 44.53 -4.75
CA ILE A 204 21.79 45.95 -4.89
C ILE A 204 23.07 46.65 -5.36
N SER A 205 23.13 47.03 -6.63
CA SER A 205 24.18 47.89 -7.15
C SER A 205 23.99 49.28 -6.54
N ALA A 206 24.87 49.64 -5.61
CA ALA A 206 25.02 50.99 -5.15
C ALA A 206 25.67 51.82 -6.28
N HIS A 207 24.91 52.69 -6.89
CA HIS A 207 25.44 53.79 -7.66
C HIS A 207 25.75 54.92 -6.64
N THR A 208 27.03 55.20 -6.47
CA THR A 208 27.50 56.40 -5.84
C THR A 208 27.99 57.34 -6.97
N ALA A 209 27.42 58.55 -7.00
CA ALA A 209 27.85 59.68 -7.83
C ALA A 209 29.12 60.30 -7.25
#